data_7cfe4bd7a68a29e57599c6b0b5993a33
#
_entry.id   7cfe4bd7a68a29e57599c6b0b5993a33
#
_cell.length_a   1.000
_cell.length_b   1.000
_cell.length_c   1.000
_cell.angle_alpha   90.00
_cell.angle_beta   90.00
_cell.angle_gamma   90.00
#
_symmetry.space_group_name_H-M   'P 1'
#
loop_
_entity.id
_entity.type
_entity.pdbx_description
1 polymer ?
#
loop_
_entity_poly.entity_id
_entity_poly.type
_entity_poly.pdbx_seq_one_letter_code
_entity_poly.pdbx_strand_id
1 'polypeptide(L)'
;MSYGWVFLKPIHFCKLLILKLIHFSSVELFFLTITLQLSSQTPYPQFQNPSLEDATGVGISPWGYSKCTTGGPSSPDIQPGIWNVFLQPSDGFSYVGFICRANNTWESFTTQLNTPLWGGTQYAFLIDLSSSDKYFGYNDSAATLKIWGGDANCDKQKLLWESNPVNNINYWRTDTASFVTREKSITHLTFEPGYTNQMPYKGNILIDNLRPYNGTIVGIEEIQKQEDFRAFDLLGRKYSDLESIPLNTIYIYQGKKYMKLQK
;
A
#
# COMPACT_ATOMS: atom_id res chain seq x y z
N MET A 1 22.48 -19.58 -53.42
CA MET A 1 21.01 -19.53 -53.17
C MET A 1 20.76 -18.50 -52.08
N SER A 2 20.26 -17.33 -52.49
CA SER A 2 20.04 -16.19 -51.64
C SER A 2 18.54 -16.07 -51.31
N TYR A 3 18.19 -16.14 -50.07
CA TYR A 3 16.79 -15.91 -49.62
C TYR A 3 16.65 -14.43 -49.23
N GLY A 4 15.93 -13.68 -50.08
CA GLY A 4 15.53 -12.32 -49.79
C GLY A 4 14.30 -12.28 -48.88
N TRP A 5 14.38 -11.50 -47.77
CA TRP A 5 13.25 -11.18 -46.92
C TRP A 5 12.52 -9.95 -47.49
N VAL A 6 11.23 -10.13 -47.78
CA VAL A 6 10.33 -9.05 -48.16
C VAL A 6 9.67 -8.49 -46.92
N PHE A 7 10.01 -7.27 -46.57
CA PHE A 7 9.31 -6.51 -45.53
C PHE A 7 8.03 -5.91 -46.13
N LEU A 8 6.88 -6.42 -45.71
CA LEU A 8 5.58 -5.83 -46.02
C LEU A 8 5.34 -4.64 -45.06
N LYS A 9 5.20 -3.43 -45.61
CA LYS A 9 4.89 -2.19 -44.87
C LYS A 9 3.47 -2.21 -44.32
N PRO A 10 3.22 -1.83 -43.05
CA PRO A 10 1.89 -1.84 -42.42
C PRO A 10 1.14 -0.52 -42.66
N ILE A 11 0.90 -0.10 -43.91
CA ILE A 11 0.25 1.19 -44.21
C ILE A 11 -1.22 1.05 -44.63
N HIS A 12 -1.72 -0.16 -44.88
CA HIS A 12 -3.10 -0.32 -45.39
C HIS A 12 -4.17 -0.59 -44.31
N PHE A 13 -3.80 -0.93 -43.09
CA PHE A 13 -4.80 -1.22 -42.05
C PHE A 13 -5.42 0.03 -41.41
N CYS A 14 -4.69 1.15 -41.39
CA CYS A 14 -5.18 2.36 -40.74
C CYS A 14 -6.20 3.14 -41.59
N LYS A 15 -6.15 3.04 -42.93
CA LYS A 15 -7.09 3.73 -43.82
C LYS A 15 -8.48 3.08 -43.88
N LEU A 16 -8.59 1.77 -43.63
CA LEU A 16 -9.88 1.08 -43.66
C LEU A 16 -10.69 1.31 -42.38
N LEU A 17 -10.02 1.59 -41.28
CA LEU A 17 -10.68 1.88 -39.98
C LEU A 17 -11.27 3.32 -39.96
N ILE A 18 -10.58 4.27 -40.59
CA ILE A 18 -11.01 5.68 -40.63
C ILE A 18 -12.23 5.87 -41.56
N LEU A 19 -12.34 5.11 -42.66
CA LEU A 19 -13.47 5.20 -43.57
C LEU A 19 -14.77 4.56 -43.06
N LYS A 20 -14.69 3.65 -42.08
CA LYS A 20 -15.88 3.12 -41.38
C LYS A 20 -16.41 4.02 -40.26
N LEU A 21 -15.60 4.94 -39.75
CA LEU A 21 -15.99 5.88 -38.66
C LEU A 21 -16.80 7.09 -39.16
N ILE A 22 -16.85 7.34 -40.49
CA ILE A 22 -17.55 8.52 -41.04
C ILE A 22 -19.03 8.25 -41.31
N HIS A 23 -19.53 7.02 -41.17
CA HIS A 23 -20.91 6.65 -41.44
C HIS A 23 -21.72 6.24 -40.19
N PHE A 24 -21.21 6.51 -38.97
CA PHE A 24 -22.01 6.34 -37.77
C PHE A 24 -22.91 7.58 -37.55
N SER A 25 -24.22 7.32 -37.41
CA SER A 25 -25.15 8.37 -37.04
C SER A 25 -24.79 8.95 -35.67
N SER A 26 -25.14 10.22 -35.43
CA SER A 26 -24.84 10.92 -34.16
C SER A 26 -25.35 10.20 -32.90
N VAL A 27 -26.30 9.27 -33.05
CA VAL A 27 -26.85 8.45 -31.98
C VAL A 27 -25.90 7.29 -31.61
N GLU A 28 -25.24 6.67 -32.59
CA GLU A 28 -24.26 5.56 -32.33
C GLU A 28 -22.97 6.09 -31.73
N LEU A 29 -22.56 7.30 -32.07
CA LEU A 29 -21.40 7.94 -31.45
C LEU A 29 -21.64 8.23 -29.95
N PHE A 30 -22.90 8.54 -29.58
CA PHE A 30 -23.30 8.78 -28.20
C PHE A 30 -23.29 7.52 -27.36
N PHE A 31 -23.63 6.35 -27.94
CA PHE A 31 -23.54 5.06 -27.25
C PHE A 31 -22.10 4.54 -27.14
N LEU A 32 -21.21 4.86 -28.10
CA LEU A 32 -19.83 4.43 -28.05
C LEU A 32 -19.01 5.20 -27.00
N THR A 33 -19.40 6.44 -26.69
CA THR A 33 -18.75 7.22 -25.63
C THR A 33 -19.17 6.81 -24.21
N ILE A 34 -20.29 6.08 -24.07
CA ILE A 34 -20.77 5.63 -22.75
C ILE A 34 -20.09 4.32 -22.30
N THR A 35 -19.49 3.54 -23.21
CA THR A 35 -18.93 2.23 -22.89
C THR A 35 -17.44 2.23 -22.55
N LEU A 36 -16.75 3.36 -22.57
CA LEU A 36 -15.33 3.48 -22.17
C LEU A 36 -15.15 4.12 -20.79
N GLN A 37 -16.05 3.84 -19.86
CA GLN A 37 -15.67 3.91 -18.46
C GLN A 37 -14.85 2.65 -18.14
N LEU A 38 -13.57 2.65 -18.51
CA LEU A 38 -12.61 1.81 -17.85
C LEU A 38 -12.65 2.19 -16.38
N SER A 39 -13.37 1.41 -15.59
CA SER A 39 -13.25 1.42 -14.15
C SER A 39 -11.76 1.13 -13.86
N SER A 40 -10.98 2.17 -13.64
CA SER A 40 -9.60 2.01 -13.17
C SER A 40 -9.69 1.42 -11.77
N GLN A 41 -9.62 0.11 -11.71
CA GLN A 41 -9.55 -0.59 -10.43
C GLN A 41 -8.27 -0.12 -9.73
N THR A 42 -8.39 0.28 -8.46
CA THR A 42 -7.22 0.66 -7.67
C THR A 42 -6.24 -0.51 -7.63
N PRO A 43 -4.97 -0.31 -8.01
CA PRO A 43 -3.98 -1.36 -7.95
C PRO A 43 -3.91 -1.99 -6.56
N TYR A 44 -3.73 -3.29 -6.55
CA TYR A 44 -3.69 -4.11 -5.35
C TYR A 44 -2.35 -4.87 -5.30
N PRO A 45 -1.68 -4.94 -4.13
CA PRO A 45 -0.47 -5.73 -3.96
C PRO A 45 -0.72 -7.20 -4.28
N GLN A 46 0.09 -7.80 -5.15
CA GLN A 46 -0.08 -9.19 -5.56
C GLN A 46 0.61 -10.13 -4.56
N PHE A 47 -0.14 -10.57 -3.56
CA PHE A 47 0.31 -11.53 -2.54
C PHE A 47 0.39 -12.95 -3.10
N GLN A 48 1.35 -13.75 -2.61
CA GLN A 48 1.47 -15.16 -2.96
C GLN A 48 0.37 -16.02 -2.30
N ASN A 49 0.04 -15.69 -1.06
CA ASN A 49 -0.96 -16.37 -0.24
C ASN A 49 -1.84 -15.31 0.46
N PRO A 50 -2.84 -14.76 -0.23
CA PRO A 50 -3.63 -13.65 0.30
C PRO A 50 -4.57 -14.08 1.44
N SER A 51 -4.93 -15.35 1.52
CA SER A 51 -5.79 -15.91 2.58
C SER A 51 -4.99 -16.41 3.79
N LEU A 52 -3.65 -16.26 3.80
CA LEU A 52 -2.74 -16.60 4.90
C LEU A 52 -2.84 -18.08 5.36
N GLU A 53 -3.17 -18.97 4.43
CA GLU A 53 -3.41 -20.38 4.68
C GLU A 53 -2.13 -21.16 5.00
N ASP A 54 -2.17 -22.00 6.04
CA ASP A 54 -1.17 -23.02 6.34
C ASP A 54 -1.67 -23.98 7.43
N ALA A 55 -0.90 -25.00 7.75
CA ALA A 55 -1.16 -25.84 8.91
C ALA A 55 -1.01 -25.05 10.20
N THR A 56 -1.96 -25.19 11.12
CA THR A 56 -1.92 -24.52 12.42
C THR A 56 -0.66 -24.90 13.23
N GLY A 57 -0.05 -23.91 13.85
CA GLY A 57 1.19 -24.15 14.57
C GLY A 57 1.76 -22.92 15.26
N VAL A 58 2.66 -23.15 16.20
CA VAL A 58 3.35 -22.13 17.00
C VAL A 58 4.64 -21.70 16.31
N GLY A 59 4.88 -20.39 16.23
CA GLY A 59 6.15 -19.87 15.78
C GLY A 59 6.45 -20.10 14.30
N ILE A 60 5.43 -20.17 13.45
CA ILE A 60 5.52 -20.36 12.03
C ILE A 60 4.82 -19.22 11.29
N SER A 61 5.25 -18.97 10.05
CA SER A 61 4.57 -18.06 9.12
C SER A 61 3.82 -18.86 8.07
N PRO A 62 2.75 -18.34 7.46
CA PRO A 62 2.09 -19.00 6.35
C PRO A 62 3.05 -19.19 5.17
N TRP A 63 2.75 -20.15 4.30
CA TRP A 63 3.55 -20.32 3.08
C TRP A 63 3.54 -19.03 2.23
N GLY A 64 4.66 -18.74 1.58
CA GLY A 64 4.86 -17.45 0.87
C GLY A 64 5.27 -16.28 1.79
N TYR A 65 5.37 -16.52 3.10
CA TYR A 65 5.83 -15.52 4.07
C TYR A 65 7.03 -16.02 4.87
N SER A 66 7.82 -15.10 5.35
CA SER A 66 8.98 -15.35 6.20
C SER A 66 8.82 -14.64 7.55
N LYS A 67 9.15 -15.31 8.63
CA LYS A 67 9.17 -14.70 9.95
C LYS A 67 10.33 -13.73 10.09
N CYS A 68 10.10 -12.64 10.83
CA CYS A 68 11.11 -11.65 11.17
C CYS A 68 11.45 -11.75 12.66
N THR A 69 12.72 -11.88 12.98
CA THR A 69 13.17 -11.91 14.37
C THR A 69 13.46 -10.49 14.86
N THR A 70 12.86 -10.09 15.98
CA THR A 70 13.11 -8.81 16.63
C THR A 70 13.61 -9.04 18.06
N GLY A 71 14.84 -9.58 18.20
CA GLY A 71 15.50 -9.67 19.50
C GLY A 71 14.91 -10.66 20.52
N GLY A 72 14.21 -11.73 20.09
CA GLY A 72 13.64 -12.75 20.97
C GLY A 72 12.97 -13.88 20.19
N PRO A 73 12.38 -14.90 20.85
CA PRO A 73 11.61 -15.95 20.19
C PRO A 73 10.31 -15.32 19.65
N SER A 74 10.41 -14.70 18.51
CA SER A 74 9.36 -13.87 17.97
C SER A 74 8.97 -14.34 16.59
N SER A 75 7.99 -15.20 16.57
CA SER A 75 7.38 -15.70 15.33
C SER A 75 5.88 -15.67 15.48
N PRO A 76 5.14 -15.32 14.44
CA PRO A 76 3.69 -15.43 14.45
C PRO A 76 3.25 -16.86 14.66
N ASP A 77 1.97 -17.06 14.95
CA ASP A 77 1.33 -18.35 15.07
C ASP A 77 0.26 -18.50 13.98
N ILE A 78 0.11 -19.71 13.44
CA ILE A 78 -0.98 -20.04 12.53
C ILE A 78 -2.14 -20.58 13.36
N GLN A 79 -3.25 -19.87 13.31
CA GLN A 79 -4.47 -20.11 14.05
C GLN A 79 -5.53 -20.81 13.15
N PRO A 80 -6.62 -21.38 13.72
CA PRO A 80 -7.07 -21.36 15.11
C PRO A 80 -6.52 -22.49 15.97
N GLY A 81 -6.76 -22.38 17.28
CA GLY A 81 -6.49 -23.46 18.26
C GLY A 81 -5.21 -23.30 19.05
N ILE A 82 -4.32 -22.40 18.67
CA ILE A 82 -3.06 -22.13 19.37
C ILE A 82 -3.32 -21.08 20.47
N TRP A 83 -2.75 -21.27 21.64
CA TRP A 83 -2.83 -20.33 22.79
C TRP A 83 -4.23 -19.91 23.19
N ASN A 84 -5.22 -20.84 23.10
CA ASN A 84 -6.63 -20.62 23.38
C ASN A 84 -7.34 -19.60 22.45
N VAL A 85 -6.84 -19.41 21.25
CA VAL A 85 -7.48 -18.59 20.22
C VAL A 85 -8.33 -19.48 19.32
N PHE A 86 -9.65 -19.36 19.38
CA PHE A 86 -10.60 -20.24 18.69
C PHE A 86 -11.54 -19.49 17.73
N LEU A 87 -11.24 -18.23 17.44
CA LEU A 87 -11.98 -17.50 16.41
C LEU A 87 -11.92 -18.28 15.10
N GLN A 88 -13.07 -18.44 14.44
CA GLN A 88 -13.09 -19.08 13.12
C GLN A 88 -12.42 -18.17 12.09
N PRO A 89 -11.70 -18.71 11.09
CA PRO A 89 -11.13 -17.92 10.01
C PRO A 89 -12.18 -17.03 9.32
N SER A 90 -11.77 -15.89 8.84
CA SER A 90 -12.59 -15.00 8.00
C SER A 90 -12.69 -15.56 6.58
N ASP A 91 -11.61 -16.19 6.11
CA ASP A 91 -11.53 -16.89 4.83
C ASP A 91 -10.76 -18.19 5.01
N GLY A 92 -11.07 -19.22 4.21
CA GLY A 92 -10.36 -20.49 4.23
C GLY A 92 -10.46 -21.26 5.56
N PHE A 93 -9.31 -21.75 6.05
CA PHE A 93 -9.25 -22.63 7.23
C PHE A 93 -8.21 -22.19 8.28
N SER A 94 -7.39 -21.20 8.00
CA SER A 94 -6.39 -20.68 8.94
C SER A 94 -6.21 -19.16 8.81
N TYR A 95 -5.48 -18.56 9.74
CA TYR A 95 -5.13 -17.14 9.76
C TYR A 95 -3.92 -16.92 10.65
N VAL A 96 -3.35 -15.72 10.64
CA VAL A 96 -2.15 -15.39 11.43
C VAL A 96 -2.51 -14.64 12.69
N GLY A 97 -1.94 -15.08 13.81
CA GLY A 97 -1.91 -14.35 15.07
C GLY A 97 -0.48 -13.94 15.44
N PHE A 98 -0.30 -12.76 15.99
CA PHE A 98 0.99 -12.26 16.45
C PHE A 98 0.83 -11.21 17.55
N ILE A 99 1.87 -11.06 18.38
CA ILE A 99 1.81 -10.32 19.63
C ILE A 99 2.85 -9.21 19.71
N CYS A 100 2.54 -8.17 20.50
CA CYS A 100 3.53 -7.23 21.04
C CYS A 100 3.65 -7.44 22.56
N ARG A 101 4.82 -7.08 23.12
CA ARG A 101 5.22 -7.40 24.50
C ARG A 101 5.60 -6.14 25.27
N ALA A 102 5.40 -6.19 26.59
CA ALA A 102 5.72 -5.08 27.49
C ALA A 102 7.22 -4.74 27.57
N ASN A 103 8.09 -5.60 27.08
CA ASN A 103 9.53 -5.34 26.96
C ASN A 103 9.95 -4.69 25.64
N ASN A 104 9.02 -4.11 24.89
CA ASN A 104 9.23 -3.47 23.60
C ASN A 104 9.77 -4.41 22.51
N THR A 105 9.30 -5.65 22.52
CA THR A 105 9.51 -6.62 21.45
C THR A 105 8.17 -7.06 20.87
N TRP A 106 8.17 -7.52 19.63
CA TRP A 106 6.97 -7.98 18.93
C TRP A 106 7.29 -9.07 17.91
N GLU A 107 6.25 -9.71 17.45
CA GLU A 107 6.32 -10.66 16.36
C GLU A 107 6.06 -9.93 15.04
N SER A 108 6.72 -10.35 13.99
CA SER A 108 6.49 -9.81 12.67
C SER A 108 6.84 -10.82 11.59
N PHE A 109 6.23 -10.64 10.42
CA PHE A 109 6.49 -11.48 9.26
C PHE A 109 6.43 -10.63 7.99
N THR A 110 7.04 -11.14 6.94
CA THR A 110 7.20 -10.45 5.65
C THR A 110 6.83 -11.36 4.50
N THR A 111 6.40 -10.78 3.40
CA THR A 111 6.20 -11.47 2.13
C THR A 111 6.85 -10.72 0.99
N GLN A 112 7.42 -11.47 0.05
CA GLN A 112 7.76 -10.95 -1.26
C GLN A 112 6.50 -10.86 -2.11
N LEU A 113 6.29 -9.73 -2.76
CA LEU A 113 5.19 -9.55 -3.69
C LEU A 113 5.50 -10.20 -5.04
N ASN A 114 4.47 -10.73 -5.71
CA ASN A 114 4.60 -11.27 -7.06
C ASN A 114 5.01 -10.21 -8.10
N THR A 115 4.61 -8.96 -7.83
CA THR A 115 4.98 -7.78 -8.63
C THR A 115 5.39 -6.64 -7.72
N PRO A 116 6.49 -5.93 -7.99
CA PRO A 116 6.87 -4.75 -7.22
C PRO A 116 5.80 -3.66 -7.25
N LEU A 117 5.65 -2.93 -6.16
CA LEU A 117 4.84 -1.72 -6.14
C LEU A 117 5.65 -0.56 -6.71
N TRP A 118 5.06 0.14 -7.67
CA TRP A 118 5.73 1.25 -8.37
C TRP A 118 5.58 2.58 -7.62
N GLY A 119 6.62 3.37 -7.63
CA GLY A 119 6.61 4.72 -7.06
C GLY A 119 5.55 5.63 -7.71
N GLY A 120 4.91 6.50 -6.90
CA GLY A 120 3.85 7.40 -7.35
C GLY A 120 2.48 6.76 -7.55
N THR A 121 2.34 5.46 -7.28
CA THR A 121 1.09 4.73 -7.46
C THR A 121 0.37 4.57 -6.13
N GLN A 122 -0.94 4.81 -6.14
CA GLN A 122 -1.83 4.49 -5.02
C GLN A 122 -2.23 3.02 -5.08
N TYR A 123 -2.09 2.32 -3.97
CA TYR A 123 -2.51 0.94 -3.77
C TYR A 123 -3.55 0.86 -2.67
N ALA A 124 -4.46 -0.10 -2.79
CA ALA A 124 -5.40 -0.41 -1.72
C ALA A 124 -5.78 -1.89 -1.71
N PHE A 125 -6.02 -2.40 -0.52
CA PHE A 125 -6.57 -3.72 -0.31
C PHE A 125 -7.40 -3.78 0.98
N LEU A 126 -8.27 -4.76 1.05
CA LEU A 126 -9.02 -5.08 2.25
C LEU A 126 -8.24 -6.11 3.07
N ILE A 127 -8.32 -6.00 4.37
CA ILE A 127 -7.75 -6.93 5.33
C ILE A 127 -8.71 -7.11 6.48
N ASP A 128 -8.91 -8.34 6.91
CA ASP A 128 -9.76 -8.63 8.07
C ASP A 128 -8.89 -8.70 9.33
N LEU A 129 -9.28 -7.92 10.34
CA LEU A 129 -8.57 -7.73 11.59
C LEU A 129 -9.44 -8.18 12.76
N SER A 130 -8.81 -8.81 13.75
CA SER A 130 -9.43 -9.13 15.04
C SER A 130 -8.38 -9.14 16.14
N SER A 131 -8.82 -9.33 17.37
CA SER A 131 -7.97 -9.64 18.53
C SER A 131 -8.62 -10.74 19.36
N SER A 132 -7.87 -11.30 20.31
CA SER A 132 -8.37 -12.32 21.21
C SER A 132 -8.13 -11.93 22.66
N ASP A 133 -9.14 -12.11 23.50
CA ASP A 133 -9.03 -11.97 24.95
C ASP A 133 -8.35 -13.18 25.62
N LYS A 134 -7.98 -14.21 24.85
CA LYS A 134 -7.41 -15.48 25.34
C LYS A 134 -5.96 -15.72 24.91
N TYR A 135 -5.39 -14.88 24.07
CA TYR A 135 -4.07 -15.11 23.48
C TYR A 135 -2.96 -15.12 24.54
N PHE A 136 -2.87 -16.19 25.30
CA PHE A 136 -1.86 -16.49 26.33
C PHE A 136 -1.44 -15.29 27.21
N GLY A 137 -2.41 -14.44 27.61
CA GLY A 137 -2.16 -13.24 28.44
C GLY A 137 -1.55 -12.06 27.70
N TYR A 138 -1.64 -12.00 26.37
CA TYR A 138 -1.26 -10.86 25.54
C TYR A 138 -2.50 -10.07 25.10
N ASN A 139 -3.24 -9.56 26.06
CA ASN A 139 -4.51 -8.87 25.84
C ASN A 139 -4.70 -7.66 26.79
N ASP A 140 -3.61 -7.06 27.27
CA ASP A 140 -3.67 -5.92 28.18
C ASP A 140 -4.30 -4.68 27.51
N SER A 141 -4.05 -4.49 26.22
CA SER A 141 -4.58 -3.36 25.46
C SER A 141 -4.64 -3.67 23.95
N ALA A 142 -5.50 -2.92 23.25
CA ALA A 142 -5.62 -3.01 21.80
C ALA A 142 -4.31 -2.62 21.11
N ALA A 143 -3.89 -3.40 20.11
CA ALA A 143 -2.75 -3.09 19.28
C ALA A 143 -3.19 -2.51 17.93
N THR A 144 -2.29 -1.84 17.19
CA THR A 144 -2.47 -1.47 15.79
C THR A 144 -1.74 -2.45 14.89
N LEU A 145 -2.18 -2.62 13.64
CA LEU A 145 -1.42 -3.31 12.61
C LEU A 145 -0.61 -2.28 11.81
N LYS A 146 0.69 -2.46 11.74
CA LYS A 146 1.58 -1.68 10.86
C LYS A 146 1.99 -2.51 9.66
N ILE A 147 1.95 -1.88 8.48
CA ILE A 147 2.41 -2.45 7.23
C ILE A 147 3.56 -1.59 6.71
N TRP A 148 4.74 -2.20 6.62
CA TRP A 148 5.96 -1.56 6.14
C TRP A 148 6.29 -2.03 4.74
N GLY A 149 6.90 -1.16 3.95
CA GLY A 149 7.47 -1.48 2.66
C GLY A 149 8.99 -1.48 2.70
N GLY A 150 9.58 -2.39 1.93
CA GLY A 150 11.01 -2.51 1.76
C GLY A 150 11.40 -3.27 0.49
N ASP A 151 12.70 -3.50 0.30
CA ASP A 151 13.26 -4.21 -0.86
C ASP A 151 13.86 -5.58 -0.51
N ALA A 152 13.82 -5.97 0.75
CA ALA A 152 14.28 -7.25 1.25
C ALA A 152 13.36 -7.81 2.35
N ASN A 153 13.55 -9.08 2.71
CA ASN A 153 12.84 -9.71 3.81
C ASN A 153 13.03 -8.92 5.11
N CYS A 154 11.92 -8.65 5.80
CA CYS A 154 11.88 -7.96 7.10
C CYS A 154 12.38 -6.51 7.08
N ASP A 155 12.58 -5.96 5.90
CA ASP A 155 12.95 -4.57 5.72
C ASP A 155 11.75 -3.65 6.02
N LYS A 156 12.05 -2.51 6.66
CA LYS A 156 11.07 -1.53 7.12
C LYS A 156 11.50 -0.12 6.72
N GLN A 157 11.78 0.07 5.43
CA GLN A 157 12.25 1.36 4.91
C GLN A 157 11.18 2.43 5.07
N LYS A 158 9.90 2.05 4.92
CA LYS A 158 8.79 2.99 4.99
C LYS A 158 7.54 2.39 5.62
N LEU A 159 6.97 3.08 6.61
CA LEU A 159 5.60 2.81 7.05
C LEU A 159 4.63 3.22 5.94
N LEU A 160 3.91 2.26 5.41
CA LEU A 160 2.92 2.46 4.35
C LEU A 160 1.54 2.72 4.91
N TRP A 161 1.15 1.96 5.94
CA TRP A 161 -0.16 2.05 6.53
C TRP A 161 -0.14 1.57 7.99
N GLU A 162 -1.03 2.13 8.79
CA GLU A 162 -1.29 1.69 10.16
C GLU A 162 -2.80 1.68 10.40
N SER A 163 -3.30 0.61 10.98
CA SER A 163 -4.73 0.47 11.30
C SER A 163 -5.13 1.37 12.47
N ASN A 164 -6.42 1.64 12.60
CA ASN A 164 -6.98 2.01 13.89
C ASN A 164 -6.76 0.89 14.92
N PRO A 165 -6.79 1.19 16.25
CA PRO A 165 -6.68 0.18 17.28
C PRO A 165 -7.65 -1.00 17.04
N VAL A 166 -7.11 -2.22 17.12
CA VAL A 166 -7.89 -3.45 16.92
C VAL A 166 -8.47 -3.87 18.26
N ASN A 167 -9.66 -3.38 18.55
CA ASN A 167 -10.38 -3.62 19.80
C ASN A 167 -11.61 -4.52 19.64
N ASN A 168 -11.83 -5.06 18.46
CA ASN A 168 -12.89 -6.02 18.16
C ASN A 168 -12.43 -7.43 18.54
N ILE A 169 -12.88 -7.89 19.68
CA ILE A 169 -12.47 -9.16 20.26
C ILE A 169 -13.39 -10.29 19.76
N ASN A 170 -12.76 -11.35 19.23
CA ASN A 170 -13.43 -12.56 18.78
C ASN A 170 -14.46 -12.36 17.64
N TYR A 171 -14.33 -11.30 16.86
CA TYR A 171 -15.04 -11.11 15.58
C TYR A 171 -14.17 -10.32 14.60
N TRP A 172 -14.37 -10.55 13.32
CA TRP A 172 -13.61 -9.90 12.26
C TRP A 172 -14.17 -8.51 11.93
N ARG A 173 -13.27 -7.56 11.72
CA ARG A 173 -13.54 -6.24 11.17
C ARG A 173 -12.73 -6.09 9.89
N THR A 174 -13.37 -5.69 8.81
CA THR A 174 -12.65 -5.39 7.56
C THR A 174 -12.16 -3.96 7.57
N ASP A 175 -10.87 -3.78 7.43
CA ASP A 175 -10.22 -2.48 7.25
C ASP A 175 -9.74 -2.33 5.81
N THR A 176 -9.60 -1.08 5.35
CA THR A 176 -9.01 -0.76 4.05
C THR A 176 -7.60 -0.23 4.27
N ALA A 177 -6.61 -1.00 3.89
CA ALA A 177 -5.23 -0.52 3.83
C ALA A 177 -5.03 0.23 2.50
N SER A 178 -4.82 1.55 2.60
CA SER A 178 -4.62 2.41 1.44
C SER A 178 -3.38 3.28 1.64
N PHE A 179 -2.50 3.34 0.64
CA PHE A 179 -1.24 4.08 0.72
C PHE A 179 -0.70 4.45 -0.68
N VAL A 180 0.18 5.43 -0.70
CA VAL A 180 0.91 5.83 -1.90
C VAL A 180 2.40 5.50 -1.73
N THR A 181 2.96 4.82 -2.72
CA THR A 181 4.41 4.55 -2.78
C THR A 181 5.09 5.75 -3.45
N ARG A 182 6.01 6.46 -2.76
CA ARG A 182 6.52 7.74 -3.27
C ARG A 182 7.71 7.65 -4.22
N GLU A 183 8.76 6.88 -3.94
CA GLU A 183 10.04 7.07 -4.65
C GLU A 183 10.69 5.81 -5.19
N LYS A 184 10.52 4.66 -4.56
CA LYS A 184 11.18 3.40 -4.94
C LYS A 184 10.15 2.30 -5.16
N SER A 185 10.50 1.35 -5.99
CA SER A 185 9.76 0.09 -6.06
C SER A 185 9.91 -0.66 -4.74
N ILE A 186 8.78 -1.07 -4.17
CA ILE A 186 8.72 -1.90 -2.98
C ILE A 186 8.48 -3.33 -3.44
N THR A 187 9.33 -4.25 -3.02
CA THR A 187 9.24 -5.67 -3.38
C THR A 187 8.74 -6.54 -2.23
N HIS A 188 8.80 -6.04 -0.99
CA HIS A 188 8.40 -6.76 0.21
C HIS A 188 7.47 -5.91 1.08
N LEU A 189 6.49 -6.58 1.69
CA LEU A 189 5.68 -6.00 2.76
C LEU A 189 5.94 -6.74 4.07
N THR A 190 6.17 -5.98 5.14
CA THR A 190 6.36 -6.50 6.50
C THR A 190 5.19 -6.07 7.38
N PHE A 191 4.61 -7.03 8.08
CA PHE A 191 3.47 -6.86 8.98
C PHE A 191 3.95 -6.99 10.42
N GLU A 192 3.55 -6.05 11.28
CA GLU A 192 3.87 -6.07 12.71
C GLU A 192 2.80 -5.37 13.55
N PRO A 193 2.64 -5.76 14.83
CA PRO A 193 1.77 -5.03 15.73
C PRO A 193 2.43 -3.73 16.20
N GLY A 194 1.63 -2.70 16.38
CA GLY A 194 2.04 -1.42 16.95
C GLY A 194 1.38 -1.17 18.31
N TYR A 195 2.00 -0.33 19.13
CA TYR A 195 1.42 0.14 20.38
C TYR A 195 0.56 1.38 20.12
N THR A 196 -0.58 1.47 20.78
CA THR A 196 -1.49 2.62 20.69
C THR A 196 -1.07 3.80 21.59
N ASN A 197 -0.10 3.58 22.48
CA ASN A 197 0.47 4.58 23.37
C ASN A 197 2.00 4.47 23.39
N GLN A 198 2.66 5.40 24.10
CA GLN A 198 4.12 5.45 24.15
C GLN A 198 4.75 4.34 25.02
N MET A 199 3.98 3.73 25.91
CA MET A 199 4.47 2.69 26.80
C MET A 199 4.18 1.32 26.23
N PRO A 200 5.17 0.43 26.07
CA PRO A 200 4.96 -0.95 25.63
C PRO A 200 4.04 -1.71 26.60
N TYR A 201 3.18 -2.54 26.04
CA TYR A 201 2.23 -3.41 26.75
C TYR A 201 2.09 -4.74 26.02
N LYS A 202 1.34 -5.68 26.60
CA LYS A 202 1.01 -6.95 25.96
C LYS A 202 -0.26 -6.79 25.14
N GLY A 203 -0.16 -6.97 23.84
CA GLY A 203 -1.28 -6.93 22.91
C GLY A 203 -1.16 -8.00 21.85
N ASN A 204 -2.26 -8.27 21.15
CA ASN A 204 -2.29 -9.21 20.04
C ASN A 204 -3.12 -8.69 18.87
N ILE A 205 -2.82 -9.20 17.70
CA ILE A 205 -3.59 -8.99 16.48
C ILE A 205 -3.76 -10.33 15.78
N LEU A 206 -4.94 -10.52 15.22
CA LEU A 206 -5.28 -11.59 14.29
C LEU A 206 -5.53 -10.94 12.94
N ILE A 207 -4.96 -11.50 11.88
CA ILE A 207 -5.17 -11.00 10.51
C ILE A 207 -5.53 -12.15 9.57
N ASP A 208 -6.38 -11.83 8.58
CA ASP A 208 -6.82 -12.77 7.57
C ASP A 208 -7.25 -12.05 6.29
N ASN A 209 -7.39 -12.78 5.18
CA ASN A 209 -8.16 -12.42 3.99
C ASN A 209 -7.72 -11.09 3.35
N LEU A 210 -6.49 -11.07 2.82
CA LEU A 210 -5.95 -9.93 2.06
C LEU A 210 -6.53 -9.95 0.65
N ARG A 211 -7.47 -9.05 0.32
CA ARG A 211 -8.22 -9.09 -0.94
C ARG A 211 -8.28 -7.73 -1.64
N PRO A 212 -8.51 -7.70 -2.96
CA PRO A 212 -8.63 -6.45 -3.70
C PRO A 212 -9.69 -5.51 -3.13
N TYR A 213 -9.39 -4.22 -3.10
CA TYR A 213 -10.37 -3.18 -2.86
C TYR A 213 -11.09 -2.83 -4.18
N ASN A 214 -12.36 -3.17 -4.29
CA ASN A 214 -13.16 -2.94 -5.50
C ASN A 214 -13.89 -1.58 -5.51
N GLY A 215 -13.65 -0.73 -4.52
CA GLY A 215 -14.21 0.62 -4.48
C GLY A 215 -13.34 1.62 -5.26
N THR A 216 -13.95 2.74 -5.66
CA THR A 216 -13.17 3.90 -6.05
C THR A 216 -12.59 4.50 -4.77
N ILE A 217 -11.28 4.54 -4.63
CA ILE A 217 -10.68 5.45 -3.66
C ILE A 217 -10.97 6.82 -4.24
N VAL A 218 -11.99 7.47 -3.75
CA VAL A 218 -12.14 8.92 -3.93
C VAL A 218 -10.86 9.47 -3.31
N GLY A 219 -9.97 9.97 -4.19
CA GLY A 219 -8.64 10.35 -3.78
C GLY A 219 -8.75 11.07 -2.45
N ILE A 220 -7.97 10.67 -1.47
CA ILE A 220 -7.39 11.69 -0.61
C ILE A 220 -6.84 12.65 -1.66
N GLU A 221 -7.57 13.76 -1.94
CA GLU A 221 -6.89 14.89 -2.52
C GLU A 221 -5.59 14.88 -1.74
N GLU A 222 -4.50 14.56 -2.46
CA GLU A 222 -3.23 14.92 -1.96
C GLU A 222 -3.51 16.37 -1.58
N ILE A 223 -3.71 16.63 -0.28
CA ILE A 223 -3.37 17.95 0.21
C ILE A 223 -1.93 17.94 -0.22
N GLN A 224 -1.73 18.39 -1.49
CA GLN A 224 -0.47 18.95 -1.88
C GLN A 224 -0.30 19.90 -0.72
N LYS A 225 0.46 19.44 0.26
CA LYS A 225 1.04 20.30 1.26
C LYS A 225 1.72 21.24 0.32
N GLN A 226 0.98 22.29 -0.02
CA GLN A 226 1.44 23.36 -0.89
C GLN A 226 2.68 23.72 -0.12
N GLU A 227 3.82 23.18 -0.60
CA GLU A 227 5.10 23.40 0.08
C GLU A 227 5.10 24.89 0.15
N ASP A 228 4.87 25.40 1.37
CA ASP A 228 4.58 26.80 1.63
C ASP A 228 5.70 27.54 0.92
N PHE A 229 5.43 27.99 -0.33
CA PHE A 229 6.45 28.52 -1.24
C PHE A 229 7.09 29.67 -0.50
N ARG A 230 8.26 29.45 0.06
CA ARG A 230 9.00 30.41 0.85
C ARG A 230 10.27 30.77 0.08
N ALA A 231 10.14 31.71 -0.82
CA ALA A 231 11.29 32.34 -1.42
C ALA A 231 11.59 33.68 -0.70
N PHE A 232 12.86 34.00 -0.58
CA PHE A 232 13.33 35.24 -0.01
C PHE A 232 14.31 35.90 -1.00
N ASP A 233 14.19 37.21 -1.22
CA ASP A 233 15.25 37.94 -1.94
C ASP A 233 16.47 38.21 -1.05
N LEU A 234 17.48 38.81 -1.62
CA LEU A 234 18.71 39.13 -0.89
C LEU A 234 18.52 40.18 0.21
N LEU A 235 17.37 40.86 0.24
CA LEU A 235 16.99 41.83 1.29
C LEU A 235 16.09 41.19 2.36
N GLY A 236 15.82 39.89 2.26
CA GLY A 236 14.99 39.16 3.22
C GLY A 236 13.47 39.30 2.99
N ARG A 237 13.01 39.92 1.90
CA ARG A 237 11.59 40.01 1.57
C ARG A 237 11.07 38.64 1.18
N LYS A 238 9.96 38.24 1.80
CA LYS A 238 9.31 36.92 1.57
C LYS A 238 8.33 37.01 0.39
N TYR A 239 8.32 35.98 -0.43
CA TYR A 239 7.39 35.76 -1.53
C TYR A 239 6.60 34.46 -1.30
N SER A 240 5.29 34.50 -1.54
CA SER A 240 4.36 33.37 -1.34
C SER A 240 4.20 32.48 -2.58
N ASP A 241 4.62 32.97 -3.75
CA ASP A 241 4.57 32.26 -5.03
C ASP A 241 5.65 32.79 -5.99
N LEU A 242 5.91 32.03 -7.05
CA LEU A 242 6.91 32.39 -8.04
C LEU A 242 6.51 33.62 -8.87
N GLU A 243 5.23 33.87 -9.05
CA GLU A 243 4.72 34.97 -9.87
C GLU A 243 4.88 36.32 -9.18
N SER A 244 4.78 36.36 -7.86
CA SER A 244 4.97 37.55 -7.04
C SER A 244 6.41 38.06 -6.98
N ILE A 245 7.40 37.25 -7.41
CA ILE A 245 8.80 37.68 -7.46
C ILE A 245 8.99 38.60 -8.66
N PRO A 246 9.53 39.83 -8.48
CA PRO A 246 9.79 40.73 -9.61
C PRO A 246 10.81 40.15 -10.60
N LEU A 247 10.70 40.54 -11.88
CA LEU A 247 11.67 40.18 -12.89
C LEU A 247 13.07 40.71 -12.52
N ASN A 248 14.10 39.97 -12.94
CA ASN A 248 15.50 40.26 -12.64
C ASN A 248 15.86 40.28 -11.15
N THR A 249 15.02 39.66 -10.31
CA THR A 249 15.28 39.51 -8.89
C THR A 249 15.99 38.19 -8.61
N ILE A 250 17.06 38.26 -7.81
CA ILE A 250 17.72 37.09 -7.23
C ILE A 250 16.97 36.70 -5.97
N TYR A 251 16.58 35.45 -5.88
CA TYR A 251 15.88 34.90 -4.73
C TYR A 251 16.45 33.56 -4.27
N ILE A 252 16.22 33.22 -3.02
CA ILE A 252 16.60 31.94 -2.41
C ILE A 252 15.33 31.14 -2.19
N TYR A 253 15.27 29.94 -2.72
CA TYR A 253 14.20 28.97 -2.53
C TYR A 253 14.82 27.62 -2.20
N GLN A 254 14.35 26.97 -1.12
CA GLN A 254 14.90 25.70 -0.63
C GLN A 254 16.43 25.71 -0.48
N GLY A 255 16.99 26.82 0.01
CA GLY A 255 18.42 26.97 0.22
C GLY A 255 19.26 27.16 -1.07
N LYS A 256 18.65 27.20 -2.24
CA LYS A 256 19.31 27.44 -3.54
C LYS A 256 19.01 28.84 -4.05
N LYS A 257 19.98 29.41 -4.79
CA LYS A 257 19.91 30.74 -5.37
C LYS A 257 19.40 30.67 -6.81
N TYR A 258 18.39 31.46 -7.14
CA TYR A 258 17.77 31.57 -8.46
C TYR A 258 17.69 33.03 -8.92
N MET A 259 17.46 33.24 -10.20
CA MET A 259 17.14 34.54 -10.76
C MET A 259 15.88 34.40 -11.64
N LYS A 260 14.88 35.27 -11.41
CA LYS A 260 13.71 35.32 -12.27
C LYS A 260 14.02 36.16 -13.52
N LEU A 261 14.03 35.51 -14.66
CA LEU A 261 14.23 36.16 -15.98
C LEU A 261 12.92 36.27 -16.74
N GLN A 262 12.83 37.21 -17.63
CA GLN A 262 11.76 37.30 -18.62
C GLN A 262 11.89 36.12 -19.61
N LYS A 263 10.77 35.46 -19.91
CA LYS A 263 10.70 34.41 -20.91
C LYS A 263 10.59 35.02 -22.30
#